data_73806d1a432e63bcc6f1a9f56f45d2bf
#
_entry.id   73806d1a432e63bcc6f1a9f56f45d2bf
#
_cell.length_a   1.000
_cell.length_b   1.000
_cell.length_c   1.000
_cell.angle_alpha   90.00
_cell.angle_beta   90.00
_cell.angle_gamma   90.00
#
_symmetry.space_group_name_H-M   'P 1'
#
loop_
_entity.id
_entity.type
_entity.pdbx_description
1 polymer ?
#
loop_
_entity_poly.entity_id
_entity_poly.type
_entity_poly.pdbx_seq_one_letter_code
_entity_poly.pdbx_strand_id
1 'polypeptide(L)'
;FSDEAAQSFYNEANIYYLFLNKSFIQKMALISLLELQRRPDSLSVKSRLQILYNKNGQNFYFDFRPKDLLNTNTMPYFYGINYILEKFSNTNISNFVNLVDNNRNQAVPVSKELENFIKLNIKEINKDSNLKNSFLKGDESITHFETFEASYLEPMYNFYKKNSLDKKVLYESNKNDLSYKNNDPQVHISCNFDFQSDQEISLDNNSPDNETHHYFIGKSNDEFFMAIVSSNLVHPISSFGKSNILNLASPPIPTPICVFENIKKKSILAFSSIIGRSKSQHLKHIIDYEIFNGHDDKEVNDILKFSRHLFLTNPDRILYESKRGRKDQLNFFLSMKFPIYHVDQLGILTGVGKISSKNQIFIDDRSKAKLWCTK
;
A
#
# COMPACT_ATOMS: atom_id res chain seq x y z
N PHE A 1 -6.41 -8.93 4.90
CA PHE A 1 -7.56 -8.02 4.83
C PHE A 1 -7.72 -7.29 6.13
N SER A 2 -8.06 -6.01 6.09
CA SER A 2 -8.18 -5.16 7.28
C SER A 2 -9.59 -5.14 7.89
N ASP A 3 -10.59 -5.69 7.21
CA ASP A 3 -11.99 -5.64 7.65
C ASP A 3 -12.75 -6.93 7.35
N GLU A 4 -13.87 -7.14 8.06
CA GLU A 4 -14.73 -8.32 7.89
C GLU A 4 -15.44 -8.34 6.54
N ALA A 5 -15.77 -7.17 5.99
CA ALA A 5 -16.39 -7.07 4.68
C ALA A 5 -15.45 -7.56 3.57
N ALA A 6 -14.14 -7.27 3.67
CA ALA A 6 -13.15 -7.83 2.76
C ALA A 6 -13.09 -9.36 2.87
N GLN A 7 -13.08 -9.88 4.08
CA GLN A 7 -13.04 -11.33 4.28
C GLN A 7 -14.26 -12.02 3.71
N SER A 8 -15.46 -11.47 3.93
CA SER A 8 -16.70 -11.98 3.35
C SER A 8 -16.65 -11.94 1.83
N PHE A 9 -16.29 -10.79 1.24
CA PHE A 9 -16.21 -10.60 -0.20
C PHE A 9 -15.30 -11.63 -0.90
N TYR A 10 -14.11 -11.89 -0.34
CA TYR A 10 -13.16 -12.83 -0.93
C TYR A 10 -13.47 -14.31 -0.65
N ASN A 11 -14.27 -14.60 0.38
CA ASN A 11 -14.70 -15.97 0.70
C ASN A 11 -15.91 -16.41 -0.14
N GLU A 12 -16.57 -15.50 -0.86
CA GLU A 12 -17.68 -15.86 -1.73
C GLU A 12 -17.22 -16.81 -2.86
N ALA A 13 -17.92 -17.90 -3.01
CA ALA A 13 -17.59 -18.97 -3.99
C ALA A 13 -17.44 -18.44 -5.41
N ASN A 14 -18.16 -17.35 -5.74
CA ASN A 14 -18.18 -16.77 -7.08
C ASN A 14 -16.91 -16.00 -7.46
N ILE A 15 -16.09 -15.56 -6.48
CA ILE A 15 -14.82 -14.85 -6.78
C ILE A 15 -13.68 -15.84 -7.00
N TYR A 16 -13.71 -17.00 -6.35
CA TYR A 16 -12.63 -17.96 -6.42
C TYR A 16 -12.29 -18.41 -7.85
N TYR A 17 -13.28 -18.60 -8.70
CA TYR A 17 -13.05 -19.06 -10.07
C TYR A 17 -12.30 -18.03 -10.94
N LEU A 18 -12.34 -16.73 -10.58
CA LEU A 18 -11.57 -15.70 -11.28
C LEU A 18 -10.06 -15.96 -11.22
N PHE A 19 -9.61 -16.62 -10.17
CA PHE A 19 -8.21 -16.93 -9.94
C PHE A 19 -7.75 -18.26 -10.55
N LEU A 20 -8.69 -19.09 -11.01
CA LEU A 20 -8.35 -20.37 -11.61
C LEU A 20 -7.52 -20.17 -12.88
N ASN A 21 -6.48 -21.01 -13.02
CA ASN A 21 -5.57 -20.99 -14.17
C ASN A 21 -4.85 -19.65 -14.43
N LYS A 22 -4.78 -18.77 -13.44
CA LYS A 22 -4.04 -17.52 -13.52
C LYS A 22 -2.64 -17.68 -12.94
N SER A 23 -1.66 -17.05 -13.60
CA SER A 23 -0.32 -16.94 -13.03
C SER A 23 -0.32 -16.09 -11.75
N PHE A 24 0.74 -16.18 -10.96
CA PHE A 24 0.85 -15.40 -9.72
C PHE A 24 0.64 -13.90 -9.95
N ILE A 25 1.33 -13.32 -10.93
CA ILE A 25 1.19 -11.88 -11.23
C ILE A 25 -0.21 -11.50 -11.74
N GLN A 26 -0.88 -12.39 -12.48
CA GLN A 26 -2.26 -12.19 -12.91
C GLN A 26 -3.22 -12.20 -11.72
N LYS A 27 -3.00 -13.08 -10.74
CA LYS A 27 -3.78 -13.10 -9.49
C LYS A 27 -3.60 -11.79 -8.71
N MET A 28 -2.38 -11.28 -8.62
CA MET A 28 -2.11 -10.01 -7.94
C MET A 28 -2.77 -8.82 -8.64
N ALA A 29 -2.77 -8.79 -9.97
CA ALA A 29 -3.48 -7.78 -10.74
C ALA A 29 -5.01 -7.84 -10.54
N LEU A 30 -5.60 -9.04 -10.51
CA LEU A 30 -7.02 -9.23 -10.20
C LEU A 30 -7.39 -8.71 -8.82
N ILE A 31 -6.61 -9.08 -7.78
CA ILE A 31 -6.82 -8.56 -6.41
C ILE A 31 -6.79 -7.03 -6.42
N SER A 32 -5.82 -6.46 -7.11
CA SER A 32 -5.68 -5.00 -7.20
C SER A 32 -6.91 -4.33 -7.83
N LEU A 33 -7.48 -4.91 -8.88
CA LEU A 33 -8.69 -4.40 -9.53
C LEU A 33 -9.95 -4.60 -8.68
N LEU A 34 -10.09 -5.74 -8.00
CA LEU A 34 -11.20 -6.01 -7.09
C LEU A 34 -11.19 -5.03 -5.91
N GLU A 35 -10.03 -4.75 -5.33
CA GLU A 35 -9.91 -3.76 -4.25
C GLU A 35 -10.19 -2.34 -4.73
N LEU A 36 -9.82 -2.00 -5.95
CA LEU A 36 -10.19 -0.71 -6.55
C LEU A 36 -11.71 -0.53 -6.60
N GLN A 37 -12.48 -1.59 -6.91
CA GLN A 37 -13.93 -1.55 -6.86
C GLN A 37 -14.48 -1.45 -5.43
N ARG A 38 -13.87 -2.21 -4.51
CA ARG A 38 -14.36 -2.32 -3.13
C ARG A 38 -14.10 -1.08 -2.28
N ARG A 39 -13.01 -0.35 -2.55
CA ARG A 39 -12.52 0.73 -1.72
C ARG A 39 -12.43 2.08 -2.45
N PRO A 40 -13.53 2.58 -3.01
CA PRO A 40 -13.52 3.87 -3.71
C PRO A 40 -13.23 5.05 -2.77
N ASP A 41 -13.37 4.88 -1.45
CA ASP A 41 -13.03 5.85 -0.41
C ASP A 41 -11.52 6.11 -0.29
N SER A 42 -10.69 5.18 -0.71
CA SER A 42 -9.26 5.22 -0.44
C SER A 42 -8.38 4.73 -1.58
N LEU A 43 -8.96 4.13 -2.62
CA LEU A 43 -8.28 3.71 -3.84
C LEU A 43 -8.87 4.37 -5.08
N SER A 44 -7.99 4.78 -5.98
CA SER A 44 -8.37 5.36 -7.27
C SER A 44 -7.38 4.96 -8.36
N VAL A 45 -7.83 5.01 -9.59
CA VAL A 45 -6.94 4.87 -10.77
C VAL A 45 -5.87 5.96 -10.85
N LYS A 46 -6.09 7.07 -10.13
CA LYS A 46 -5.14 8.18 -9.99
C LYS A 46 -4.11 7.97 -8.88
N SER A 47 -4.28 6.93 -8.07
CA SER A 47 -3.38 6.62 -6.96
C SER A 47 -1.97 6.31 -7.46
N ARG A 48 -0.96 6.70 -6.70
CA ARG A 48 0.42 6.26 -6.92
C ARG A 48 0.52 4.76 -6.65
N LEU A 49 1.20 4.05 -7.52
CA LEU A 49 1.41 2.62 -7.40
C LEU A 49 2.91 2.33 -7.35
N GLN A 50 3.38 1.81 -6.24
CA GLN A 50 4.73 1.31 -6.08
C GLN A 50 4.69 -0.22 -6.03
N ILE A 51 5.55 -0.89 -6.79
CA ILE A 51 5.58 -2.35 -6.88
C ILE A 51 7.00 -2.82 -6.65
N LEU A 52 7.16 -3.74 -5.73
CA LEU A 52 8.32 -4.61 -5.62
C LEU A 52 7.91 -6.03 -5.98
N TYR A 53 8.54 -6.59 -7.00
CA TYR A 53 8.29 -7.95 -7.45
C TYR A 53 9.60 -8.72 -7.50
N ASN A 54 9.64 -9.86 -6.82
CA ASN A 54 10.74 -10.80 -6.90
C ASN A 54 10.30 -12.02 -7.72
N LYS A 55 11.06 -12.33 -8.75
CA LYS A 55 10.87 -13.52 -9.57
C LYS A 55 12.19 -14.24 -9.70
N ASN A 56 12.22 -15.50 -9.27
CA ASN A 56 13.43 -16.34 -9.33
C ASN A 56 14.66 -15.69 -8.67
N GLY A 57 14.48 -14.94 -7.59
CA GLY A 57 15.56 -14.24 -6.89
C GLY A 57 15.97 -12.89 -7.49
N GLN A 58 15.37 -12.48 -8.59
CA GLN A 58 15.61 -11.17 -9.18
C GLN A 58 14.55 -10.16 -8.69
N ASN A 59 15.02 -9.05 -8.11
CA ASN A 59 14.15 -7.96 -7.65
C ASN A 59 13.87 -6.97 -8.78
N PHE A 60 12.61 -6.57 -8.88
CA PHE A 60 12.14 -5.51 -9.76
C PHE A 60 11.36 -4.50 -8.93
N TYR A 61 11.81 -3.25 -8.94
CA TYR A 61 11.09 -2.15 -8.31
C TYR A 61 10.53 -1.19 -9.37
N PHE A 62 9.30 -0.74 -9.17
CA PHE A 62 8.61 0.19 -10.04
C PHE A 62 7.85 1.21 -9.22
N ASP A 63 7.90 2.47 -9.65
CA ASP A 63 7.14 3.56 -9.06
C ASP A 63 6.39 4.30 -10.18
N PHE A 64 5.08 4.15 -10.19
CA PHE A 64 4.19 4.76 -11.17
C PHE A 64 3.51 5.98 -10.55
N ARG A 65 3.79 7.15 -11.12
CA ARG A 65 3.27 8.45 -10.68
C ARG A 65 2.92 9.36 -11.86
N PRO A 66 2.13 10.41 -11.67
CA PRO A 66 1.93 11.43 -12.71
C PRO A 66 3.24 12.09 -13.08
N LYS A 67 3.44 12.39 -14.37
CA LYS A 67 4.56 13.23 -14.83
C LYS A 67 4.48 14.64 -14.28
N ASP A 68 3.26 15.14 -14.18
CA ASP A 68 2.95 16.44 -13.61
C ASP A 68 1.97 16.23 -12.46
N LEU A 69 2.38 16.58 -11.25
CA LEU A 69 1.57 16.43 -10.04
C LEU A 69 0.30 17.29 -10.06
N LEU A 70 0.31 18.38 -10.86
CA LEU A 70 -0.86 19.23 -11.07
C LEU A 70 -1.84 18.64 -12.09
N ASN A 71 -1.43 17.63 -12.85
CA ASN A 71 -2.27 17.00 -13.85
C ASN A 71 -3.16 15.93 -13.22
N THR A 72 -4.39 16.31 -12.89
CA THR A 72 -5.38 15.45 -12.26
C THR A 72 -5.95 14.34 -13.16
N ASN A 73 -5.61 14.30 -14.44
CA ASN A 73 -6.17 13.35 -15.43
C ASN A 73 -5.27 12.15 -15.72
N THR A 74 -4.23 11.93 -14.94
CA THR A 74 -3.37 10.74 -15.07
C THR A 74 -3.97 9.53 -14.36
N MET A 75 -3.60 8.32 -14.82
CA MET A 75 -4.05 7.05 -14.23
C MET A 75 -2.86 6.12 -13.95
N PRO A 76 -1.98 6.46 -12.99
CA PRO A 76 -0.79 5.67 -12.70
C PRO A 76 -1.10 4.24 -12.32
N TYR A 77 -2.21 4.02 -11.62
CA TYR A 77 -2.64 2.71 -11.15
C TYR A 77 -2.96 1.76 -12.31
N PHE A 78 -3.79 2.18 -13.28
CA PHE A 78 -4.08 1.38 -14.46
C PHE A 78 -2.84 1.14 -15.31
N TYR A 79 -2.06 2.18 -15.54
CA TYR A 79 -0.83 2.06 -16.29
C TYR A 79 0.14 1.06 -15.64
N GLY A 80 0.35 1.15 -14.34
CA GLY A 80 1.26 0.27 -13.62
C GLY A 80 0.83 -1.18 -13.65
N ILE A 81 -0.48 -1.46 -13.42
CA ILE A 81 -1.01 -2.83 -13.51
C ILE A 81 -0.87 -3.37 -14.94
N ASN A 82 -1.20 -2.56 -15.95
CA ASN A 82 -1.04 -2.97 -17.36
C ASN A 82 0.42 -3.30 -17.69
N TYR A 83 1.34 -2.41 -17.27
CA TYR A 83 2.76 -2.58 -17.50
C TYR A 83 3.32 -3.89 -16.93
N ILE A 84 2.98 -4.23 -15.68
CA ILE A 84 3.45 -5.48 -15.07
C ILE A 84 2.83 -6.71 -15.72
N LEU A 85 1.56 -6.65 -16.14
CA LEU A 85 0.89 -7.73 -16.85
C LEU A 85 1.55 -7.99 -18.22
N GLU A 86 1.82 -6.96 -19.00
CA GLU A 86 2.51 -7.07 -20.27
C GLU A 86 3.94 -7.62 -20.10
N LYS A 87 4.67 -7.06 -19.14
CA LYS A 87 6.08 -7.42 -18.92
C LYS A 87 6.29 -8.85 -18.40
N PHE A 88 5.44 -9.33 -17.51
CA PHE A 88 5.68 -10.58 -16.78
C PHE A 88 4.71 -11.71 -17.13
N SER A 89 3.59 -11.43 -17.77
CA SER A 89 2.60 -12.45 -18.15
C SER A 89 2.14 -12.39 -19.60
N ASN A 90 2.69 -11.48 -20.39
CA ASN A 90 2.32 -11.29 -21.80
C ASN A 90 0.80 -11.12 -22.02
N THR A 91 0.14 -10.46 -21.08
CA THR A 91 -1.29 -10.15 -21.10
C THR A 91 -1.48 -8.66 -20.84
N ASN A 92 -2.66 -8.14 -21.11
CA ASN A 92 -3.00 -6.74 -20.84
C ASN A 92 -4.15 -6.62 -19.85
N ILE A 93 -4.32 -5.44 -19.28
CA ILE A 93 -5.31 -5.16 -18.25
C ILE A 93 -6.76 -5.28 -18.76
N SER A 94 -7.02 -5.12 -20.07
CA SER A 94 -8.39 -5.17 -20.62
C SER A 94 -9.10 -6.50 -20.34
N ASN A 95 -8.35 -7.59 -20.41
CA ASN A 95 -8.89 -8.92 -20.14
C ASN A 95 -9.37 -9.07 -18.70
N PHE A 96 -8.73 -8.37 -17.77
CA PHE A 96 -9.03 -8.42 -16.34
C PHE A 96 -10.13 -7.42 -15.97
N VAL A 97 -10.15 -6.25 -16.56
CA VAL A 97 -11.22 -5.26 -16.37
C VAL A 97 -12.56 -5.87 -16.78
N ASN A 98 -12.64 -6.46 -17.98
CA ASN A 98 -13.85 -7.11 -18.43
C ASN A 98 -14.27 -8.30 -17.55
N LEU A 99 -13.28 -9.06 -17.06
CA LEU A 99 -13.54 -10.19 -16.18
C LEU A 99 -14.13 -9.76 -14.84
N VAL A 100 -13.59 -8.67 -14.27
CA VAL A 100 -14.07 -8.10 -13.01
C VAL A 100 -15.43 -7.43 -13.18
N ASP A 101 -15.64 -6.65 -14.24
CA ASP A 101 -16.91 -5.97 -14.50
C ASP A 101 -18.04 -6.92 -14.94
N ASN A 102 -17.74 -8.03 -15.61
CA ASN A 102 -18.76 -9.02 -15.97
C ASN A 102 -19.28 -9.81 -14.77
N ASN A 103 -18.57 -9.74 -13.64
CA ASN A 103 -19.07 -10.20 -12.34
C ASN A 103 -20.01 -9.19 -11.66
N ARG A 104 -20.66 -8.32 -12.43
CA ARG A 104 -21.55 -7.23 -11.98
C ARG A 104 -22.71 -7.65 -11.06
N ASN A 105 -23.00 -8.93 -10.96
CA ASN A 105 -24.03 -9.43 -10.06
C ASN A 105 -23.57 -9.51 -8.59
N GLN A 106 -22.34 -9.12 -8.31
CA GLN A 106 -21.85 -9.07 -6.93
C GLN A 106 -21.95 -7.63 -6.42
N ALA A 107 -22.97 -7.40 -5.63
CA ALA A 107 -23.09 -6.23 -4.83
C ALA A 107 -21.88 -6.15 -3.87
N VAL A 108 -21.12 -5.06 -3.94
CA VAL A 108 -19.93 -4.86 -3.11
C VAL A 108 -20.36 -4.44 -1.71
N PRO A 109 -19.93 -5.17 -0.65
CA PRO A 109 -20.28 -4.78 0.72
C PRO A 109 -19.68 -3.42 1.08
N VAL A 110 -20.48 -2.58 1.70
CA VAL A 110 -20.04 -1.29 2.21
C VAL A 110 -19.19 -1.51 3.46
N SER A 111 -17.95 -1.05 3.45
CA SER A 111 -17.11 -1.05 4.66
C SER A 111 -17.54 0.08 5.59
N LYS A 112 -17.21 -0.05 6.88
CA LYS A 112 -17.49 0.99 7.88
C LYS A 112 -16.74 2.28 7.57
N GLU A 113 -15.55 2.19 7.00
CA GLU A 113 -14.75 3.32 6.54
C GLU A 113 -15.43 4.03 5.37
N LEU A 114 -15.95 3.27 4.39
CA LEU A 114 -16.67 3.82 3.26
C LEU A 114 -17.97 4.50 3.72
N GLU A 115 -18.75 3.89 4.62
CA GLU A 115 -19.93 4.52 5.21
C GLU A 115 -19.58 5.85 5.88
N ASN A 116 -18.55 5.88 6.71
CA ASN A 116 -18.12 7.12 7.38
C ASN A 116 -17.68 8.17 6.36
N PHE A 117 -16.94 7.75 5.33
CA PHE A 117 -16.54 8.64 4.25
C PHE A 117 -17.75 9.26 3.53
N ILE A 118 -18.75 8.45 3.17
CA ILE A 118 -19.97 8.91 2.51
C ILE A 118 -20.69 9.92 3.41
N LYS A 119 -20.88 9.62 4.70
CA LYS A 119 -21.53 10.52 5.67
C LYS A 119 -20.84 11.89 5.77
N LEU A 120 -19.51 11.89 5.81
CA LEU A 120 -18.73 13.13 5.87
C LEU A 120 -18.84 13.97 4.60
N ASN A 121 -19.09 13.35 3.46
CA ASN A 121 -19.08 13.98 2.15
C ASN A 121 -20.47 14.03 1.48
N ILE A 122 -21.55 13.81 2.21
CA ILE A 122 -22.92 13.68 1.68
C ILE A 122 -23.35 14.89 0.85
N LYS A 123 -22.94 16.09 1.24
CA LYS A 123 -23.26 17.34 0.53
C LYS A 123 -22.61 17.39 -0.86
N GLU A 124 -21.40 16.89 -0.98
CA GLU A 124 -20.67 16.86 -2.26
C GLU A 124 -21.17 15.71 -3.15
N ILE A 125 -21.45 14.56 -2.55
CA ILE A 125 -22.04 13.42 -3.25
C ILE A 125 -23.41 13.77 -3.85
N ASN A 126 -24.24 14.52 -3.15
CA ASN A 126 -25.54 14.97 -3.64
C ASN A 126 -25.47 15.89 -4.87
N LYS A 127 -24.33 16.54 -5.13
CA LYS A 127 -24.15 17.40 -6.30
C LYS A 127 -23.91 16.61 -7.60
N ASP A 128 -23.55 15.34 -7.49
CA ASP A 128 -23.25 14.47 -8.62
C ASP A 128 -24.24 13.31 -8.68
N SER A 129 -25.03 13.25 -9.75
CA SER A 129 -26.10 12.24 -9.90
C SER A 129 -25.59 10.80 -9.90
N ASN A 130 -24.38 10.55 -10.43
CA ASN A 130 -23.80 9.21 -10.49
C ASN A 130 -23.35 8.78 -9.09
N LEU A 131 -22.67 9.66 -8.36
CA LEU A 131 -22.26 9.39 -6.98
C LEU A 131 -23.48 9.23 -6.07
N LYS A 132 -24.51 10.10 -6.24
CA LYS A 132 -25.76 9.98 -5.51
C LYS A 132 -26.40 8.61 -5.71
N ASN A 133 -26.55 8.17 -6.95
CA ASN A 133 -27.18 6.88 -7.27
C ASN A 133 -26.41 5.68 -6.72
N SER A 134 -25.08 5.80 -6.56
CA SER A 134 -24.25 4.69 -6.07
C SER A 134 -24.15 4.64 -4.55
N PHE A 135 -24.15 5.80 -3.89
CA PHE A 135 -23.79 5.90 -2.47
C PHE A 135 -24.89 6.42 -1.56
N LEU A 136 -26.01 6.87 -2.13
CA LEU A 136 -27.15 7.36 -1.33
C LEU A 136 -28.41 6.59 -1.65
N LYS A 137 -29.26 6.44 -0.63
CA LYS A 137 -30.66 6.03 -0.75
C LYS A 137 -31.54 7.23 -0.44
N GLY A 138 -32.02 7.92 -1.49
CA GLY A 138 -32.60 9.24 -1.33
C GLY A 138 -31.53 10.27 -0.96
N ASP A 139 -31.62 10.83 0.24
CA ASP A 139 -30.64 11.78 0.78
C ASP A 139 -29.79 11.20 1.93
N GLU A 140 -29.94 9.91 2.23
CA GLU A 140 -29.20 9.22 3.29
C GLU A 140 -28.07 8.38 2.74
N SER A 141 -26.97 8.27 3.47
CA SER A 141 -25.83 7.39 3.10
C SER A 141 -26.21 5.94 3.20
N ILE A 142 -25.75 5.11 2.27
CA ILE A 142 -25.75 3.66 2.45
C ILE A 142 -24.93 3.29 3.69
N THR A 143 -25.33 2.21 4.37
CA THR A 143 -24.71 1.76 5.62
C THR A 143 -23.81 0.55 5.41
N HIS A 144 -22.96 0.24 6.38
CA HIS A 144 -22.06 -0.93 6.34
C HIS A 144 -22.77 -2.30 6.39
N PHE A 145 -24.10 -2.31 6.50
CA PHE A 145 -24.94 -3.52 6.37
C PHE A 145 -25.49 -3.71 4.96
N GLU A 146 -25.18 -2.80 4.07
CA GLU A 146 -25.70 -2.77 2.71
C GLU A 146 -24.61 -3.03 1.68
N THR A 147 -25.01 -3.04 0.44
CA THR A 147 -24.12 -3.24 -0.71
C THR A 147 -24.33 -2.13 -1.73
N PHE A 148 -23.33 -1.87 -2.54
CA PHE A 148 -23.43 -0.97 -3.69
C PHE A 148 -22.95 -1.66 -4.97
N GLU A 149 -23.43 -1.18 -6.11
CA GLU A 149 -22.98 -1.66 -7.41
C GLU A 149 -21.76 -0.87 -7.88
N ALA A 150 -20.64 -1.58 -8.11
CA ALA A 150 -19.43 -0.97 -8.64
C ALA A 150 -19.32 -1.27 -10.14
N SER A 151 -19.71 -0.32 -10.98
CA SER A 151 -19.71 -0.48 -12.45
C SER A 151 -18.82 0.55 -13.16
N TYR A 152 -17.68 0.88 -12.61
CA TYR A 152 -16.86 1.99 -13.09
C TYR A 152 -15.51 1.60 -13.72
N LEU A 153 -15.07 0.36 -13.61
CA LEU A 153 -13.74 -0.03 -14.13
C LEU A 153 -13.69 0.02 -15.67
N GLU A 154 -14.68 -0.55 -16.35
CA GLU A 154 -14.72 -0.55 -17.81
C GLU A 154 -14.86 0.87 -18.41
N PRO A 155 -15.77 1.72 -17.95
CA PRO A 155 -15.84 3.11 -18.40
C PRO A 155 -14.52 3.87 -18.21
N MET A 156 -13.83 3.65 -17.10
CA MET A 156 -12.55 4.27 -16.83
C MET A 156 -11.43 3.74 -17.71
N TYR A 157 -11.38 2.45 -17.89
CA TYR A 157 -10.40 1.84 -18.80
C TYR A 157 -10.59 2.35 -20.23
N ASN A 158 -11.84 2.47 -20.71
CA ASN A 158 -12.16 3.02 -22.01
C ASN A 158 -11.72 4.50 -22.11
N PHE A 159 -11.92 5.29 -21.05
CA PHE A 159 -11.44 6.66 -20.98
C PHE A 159 -9.90 6.71 -21.00
N TYR A 160 -9.22 5.87 -20.23
CA TYR A 160 -7.76 5.75 -20.22
C TYR A 160 -7.22 5.46 -21.61
N LYS A 161 -7.76 4.44 -22.28
CA LYS A 161 -7.35 4.02 -23.60
C LYS A 161 -7.58 5.11 -24.66
N LYS A 162 -8.74 5.76 -24.65
CA LYS A 162 -9.11 6.82 -25.58
C LYS A 162 -8.19 8.03 -25.49
N ASN A 163 -7.72 8.36 -24.28
CA ASN A 163 -6.94 9.58 -24.04
C ASN A 163 -5.43 9.34 -23.98
N SER A 164 -4.98 8.10 -24.21
CA SER A 164 -3.55 7.72 -24.14
C SER A 164 -2.85 8.24 -22.88
N LEU A 165 -3.47 8.04 -21.75
CA LEU A 165 -3.03 8.59 -20.46
C LEU A 165 -1.74 7.96 -19.93
N ASP A 166 -1.32 6.84 -20.50
CA ASP A 166 -0.04 6.20 -20.30
C ASP A 166 1.15 7.16 -20.51
N LYS A 167 1.08 8.01 -21.53
CA LYS A 167 2.11 9.02 -21.83
C LYS A 167 2.30 10.08 -20.75
N LYS A 168 1.32 10.20 -19.85
CA LYS A 168 1.31 11.17 -18.74
C LYS A 168 1.78 10.56 -17.42
N VAL A 169 2.10 9.28 -17.41
CA VAL A 169 2.62 8.59 -16.24
C VAL A 169 4.14 8.55 -16.32
N LEU A 170 4.79 9.00 -15.26
CA LEU A 170 6.20 8.70 -15.01
C LEU A 170 6.31 7.30 -14.46
N TYR A 171 7.26 6.61 -15.02
CA TYR A 171 7.66 5.32 -14.60
C TYR A 171 9.15 5.37 -14.29
N GLU A 172 9.50 5.07 -13.06
CA GLU A 172 10.89 4.90 -12.65
C GLU A 172 11.11 3.44 -12.32
N SER A 173 12.05 2.81 -13.02
CA SER A 173 12.55 1.50 -12.64
C SER A 173 13.95 1.68 -12.11
N ASN A 174 14.08 1.72 -10.80
CA ASN A 174 15.39 1.89 -10.19
C ASN A 174 16.04 0.53 -9.94
N LYS A 175 16.98 0.17 -10.80
CA LYS A 175 17.96 -0.87 -10.48
C LYS A 175 19.10 -0.32 -9.61
N ASN A 176 19.33 1.00 -9.57
CA ASN A 176 20.56 1.60 -9.07
C ASN A 176 20.40 2.65 -7.95
N ASP A 177 19.17 3.11 -7.63
CA ASP A 177 19.01 4.22 -6.69
C ASP A 177 18.70 3.77 -5.25
N LEU A 178 18.81 2.50 -5.00
CA LEU A 178 18.66 1.94 -3.68
C LEU A 178 20.05 1.71 -3.12
N SER A 179 20.71 2.72 -2.59
CA SER A 179 22.05 2.53 -2.06
C SER A 179 22.21 3.03 -0.63
N TYR A 180 21.95 2.17 0.31
CA TYR A 180 22.60 2.23 1.60
C TYR A 180 23.80 1.26 1.57
N LYS A 181 25.00 1.77 1.76
CA LYS A 181 26.19 0.92 1.90
C LYS A 181 26.28 0.45 3.33
N ASN A 182 25.96 -0.81 3.57
CA ASN A 182 26.35 -1.49 4.80
C ASN A 182 27.85 -1.82 4.73
N ASN A 183 28.55 -1.77 5.86
CA ASN A 183 29.94 -2.17 5.97
C ASN A 183 30.13 -3.71 5.86
N ASP A 184 29.07 -4.50 5.92
CA ASP A 184 29.11 -5.94 5.72
C ASP A 184 28.97 -6.29 4.22
N PRO A 185 30.00 -6.84 3.57
CA PRO A 185 29.94 -7.22 2.16
C PRO A 185 28.94 -8.34 1.85
N GLN A 186 28.39 -8.98 2.86
CA GLN A 186 27.42 -10.08 2.72
C GLN A 186 25.96 -9.63 2.85
N VAL A 187 25.72 -8.39 3.30
CA VAL A 187 24.37 -7.83 3.47
C VAL A 187 24.22 -6.58 2.61
N HIS A 188 23.33 -6.65 1.64
CA HIS A 188 22.95 -5.51 0.80
C HIS A 188 21.63 -4.94 1.26
N ILE A 189 21.59 -3.65 1.54
CA ILE A 189 20.39 -2.92 1.89
C ILE A 189 20.13 -1.90 0.80
N SER A 190 18.92 -1.90 0.29
CA SER A 190 18.50 -1.05 -0.80
C SER A 190 17.15 -0.40 -0.46
N CYS A 191 17.09 0.93 -0.37
CA CYS A 191 15.87 1.68 -0.03
C CYS A 191 15.51 2.69 -1.12
N ASN A 192 14.24 3.00 -1.27
CA ASN A 192 13.73 3.98 -2.23
C ASN A 192 13.69 5.42 -1.69
N PHE A 193 14.46 5.72 -0.67
CA PHE A 193 14.57 7.03 -0.04
C PHE A 193 15.99 7.25 0.47
N ASP A 194 16.34 8.53 0.66
CA ASP A 194 17.61 8.91 1.26
C ASP A 194 17.42 9.14 2.77
N PHE A 195 18.16 8.41 3.61
CA PHE A 195 18.10 8.54 5.05
C PHE A 195 18.51 9.93 5.57
N GLN A 196 19.30 10.69 4.79
CA GLN A 196 19.75 12.03 5.19
C GLN A 196 18.70 13.10 4.91
N SER A 197 17.99 13.00 3.79
CA SER A 197 16.98 13.97 3.39
C SER A 197 15.67 13.84 4.16
N ASP A 198 15.31 12.63 4.59
CA ASP A 198 14.06 12.38 5.29
C ASP A 198 14.03 12.95 6.73
N GLN A 199 15.16 13.28 7.31
CA GLN A 199 15.20 13.94 8.61
C GLN A 199 14.62 15.36 8.56
N GLU A 200 14.74 16.05 7.43
CA GLU A 200 14.20 17.41 7.26
C GLU A 200 12.73 17.39 6.80
N ILE A 201 12.36 16.46 5.93
CA ILE A 201 11.00 16.37 5.36
C ILE A 201 10.00 15.89 6.40
N SER A 202 10.42 15.06 7.36
CA SER A 202 9.54 14.51 8.40
C SER A 202 9.06 15.55 9.42
N LEU A 203 9.66 16.72 9.44
CA LEU A 203 9.32 17.81 10.35
C LEU A 203 8.29 18.76 9.78
N ASP A 204 8.00 18.66 8.48
CA ASP A 204 6.98 19.49 7.88
C ASP A 204 5.60 19.06 8.41
N ASN A 205 5.05 19.89 9.30
CA ASN A 205 3.77 19.71 9.99
C ASN A 205 2.56 19.64 9.01
N ASN A 206 2.83 19.67 7.73
CA ASN A 206 1.86 19.73 6.64
C ASN A 206 1.72 18.43 5.84
N SER A 207 2.27 17.30 6.29
CA SER A 207 1.84 16.01 5.73
C SER A 207 0.36 15.87 6.12
N PRO A 208 -0.57 16.00 5.17
CA PRO A 208 -1.98 15.98 5.52
C PRO A 208 -2.32 14.61 6.11
N ASP A 209 -3.09 14.60 7.21
CA ASP A 209 -3.66 13.40 7.83
C ASP A 209 -4.60 12.62 6.87
N ASN A 210 -4.60 12.98 5.59
CA ASN A 210 -5.49 12.50 4.54
C ASN A 210 -4.83 11.50 3.58
N GLU A 211 -3.60 11.08 3.83
CA GLU A 211 -2.96 10.00 3.07
C GLU A 211 -3.55 8.65 3.44
N THR A 212 -3.97 7.90 2.43
CA THR A 212 -4.38 6.51 2.57
C THR A 212 -3.38 5.60 1.88
N HIS A 213 -3.11 4.44 2.50
CA HIS A 213 -2.19 3.45 1.97
C HIS A 213 -2.86 2.09 1.95
N HIS A 214 -2.74 1.38 0.82
CA HIS A 214 -3.17 0.00 0.68
C HIS A 214 -1.99 -0.87 0.29
N TYR A 215 -1.94 -2.06 0.87
CA TYR A 215 -0.94 -3.07 0.54
C TYR A 215 -1.59 -4.25 -0.14
N PHE A 216 -0.98 -4.67 -1.22
CA PHE A 216 -1.25 -5.95 -1.84
C PHE A 216 0.03 -6.77 -1.74
N ILE A 217 0.02 -7.74 -0.85
CA ILE A 217 1.17 -8.60 -0.64
C ILE A 217 0.77 -10.02 -0.98
N GLY A 218 1.57 -10.67 -1.80
CA GLY A 218 1.36 -12.04 -2.18
C GLY A 218 2.67 -12.80 -2.25
N LYS A 219 2.56 -14.12 -2.15
CA LYS A 219 3.66 -15.04 -2.34
C LYS A 219 3.21 -16.32 -3.03
N SER A 220 4.09 -16.89 -3.82
CA SER A 220 4.06 -18.26 -4.31
C SER A 220 5.32 -18.99 -3.86
N ASN A 221 5.59 -20.17 -4.41
CA ASN A 221 6.83 -20.90 -4.08
C ASN A 221 8.09 -20.14 -4.53
N ASP A 222 8.04 -19.52 -5.73
CA ASP A 222 9.22 -18.94 -6.37
C ASP A 222 9.16 -17.42 -6.53
N GLU A 223 8.02 -16.82 -6.20
CA GLU A 223 7.76 -15.41 -6.43
C GLU A 223 7.18 -14.75 -5.18
N PHE A 224 7.52 -13.49 -4.95
CA PHE A 224 6.78 -12.65 -4.03
C PHE A 224 6.52 -11.26 -4.64
N PHE A 225 5.46 -10.64 -4.16
CA PHE A 225 4.97 -9.36 -4.66
C PHE A 225 4.53 -8.48 -3.50
N MET A 226 4.94 -7.22 -3.54
CA MET A 226 4.44 -6.17 -2.66
C MET A 226 4.06 -4.98 -3.53
N ALA A 227 2.81 -4.60 -3.52
CA ALA A 227 2.39 -3.33 -4.08
C ALA A 227 1.87 -2.42 -2.97
N ILE A 228 2.24 -1.16 -3.05
CA ILE A 228 1.76 -0.10 -2.18
C ILE A 228 1.03 0.89 -3.04
N VAL A 229 -0.21 1.13 -2.71
CA VAL A 229 -1.05 2.13 -3.35
C VAL A 229 -1.27 3.27 -2.38
N SER A 230 -0.88 4.46 -2.77
CA SER A 230 -0.99 5.65 -1.94
C SER A 230 -1.87 6.69 -2.62
N SER A 231 -2.78 7.27 -1.85
CA SER A 231 -3.73 8.26 -2.32
C SER A 231 -3.89 9.39 -1.30
N ASN A 232 -4.10 10.60 -1.81
CA ASN A 232 -4.55 11.74 -1.05
C ASN A 232 -5.95 12.11 -1.49
N LEU A 233 -6.85 12.39 -0.56
CA LEU A 233 -8.15 12.94 -0.87
C LEU A 233 -7.98 14.38 -1.33
N VAL A 234 -8.42 14.66 -2.57
CA VAL A 234 -8.42 16.02 -3.14
C VAL A 234 -9.86 16.53 -3.19
N HIS A 235 -10.14 17.61 -2.50
CA HIS A 235 -11.43 18.29 -2.60
C HIS A 235 -11.58 19.06 -3.91
N PRO A 236 -12.80 19.12 -4.42
CA PRO A 236 -14.02 18.40 -4.02
C PRO A 236 -14.09 17.00 -4.62
N ILE A 237 -14.94 16.14 -4.05
CA ILE A 237 -15.38 14.90 -4.67
C ILE A 237 -15.94 15.24 -6.06
N SER A 238 -15.45 14.56 -7.08
CA SER A 238 -15.98 14.72 -8.43
C SER A 238 -16.05 13.36 -9.12
N SER A 239 -17.11 13.17 -9.91
CA SER A 239 -17.13 12.04 -10.81
C SER A 239 -16.06 12.20 -11.88
N PHE A 240 -15.34 11.12 -12.20
CA PHE A 240 -14.37 11.11 -13.28
C PHE A 240 -15.09 10.70 -14.58
N GLY A 241 -15.36 11.69 -15.42
CA GLY A 241 -16.21 11.47 -16.60
C GLY A 241 -17.65 11.09 -16.19
N LYS A 242 -18.11 9.91 -16.61
CA LYS A 242 -19.42 9.35 -16.19
C LYS A 242 -19.28 8.26 -15.12
N SER A 243 -18.13 8.20 -14.45
CA SER A 243 -17.81 7.14 -13.49
C SER A 243 -17.94 7.63 -12.04
N ASN A 244 -18.37 6.74 -11.15
CA ASN A 244 -18.65 7.00 -9.73
C ASN A 244 -17.36 6.98 -8.90
N ILE A 245 -16.39 7.89 -9.18
CA ILE A 245 -15.10 7.86 -8.53
C ILE A 245 -14.81 9.15 -7.80
N LEU A 246 -14.34 8.96 -6.59
CA LEU A 246 -13.87 10.02 -5.74
C LEU A 246 -12.57 10.62 -6.28
N ASN A 247 -12.40 11.91 -6.07
CA ASN A 247 -11.23 12.61 -6.58
C ASN A 247 -10.02 12.43 -5.65
N LEU A 248 -9.34 11.30 -5.82
CA LEU A 248 -8.09 11.01 -5.14
C LEU A 248 -6.90 11.38 -6.05
N ALA A 249 -5.81 11.83 -5.46
CA ALA A 249 -4.58 12.18 -6.17
C ALA A 249 -3.41 11.29 -5.71
N SER A 250 -2.39 11.22 -6.53
CA SER A 250 -1.12 10.60 -6.14
C SER A 250 -0.37 11.49 -5.17
N PRO A 251 0.13 10.98 -4.03
CA PRO A 251 1.00 11.74 -3.17
C PRO A 251 2.35 12.01 -3.85
N PRO A 252 2.98 13.16 -3.59
CA PRO A 252 4.26 13.52 -4.19
C PRO A 252 5.40 12.65 -3.70
N ILE A 253 5.36 12.24 -2.43
CA ILE A 253 6.41 11.45 -1.78
C ILE A 253 6.09 9.97 -1.87
N PRO A 254 7.06 9.09 -2.23
CA PRO A 254 6.85 7.66 -2.23
C PRO A 254 6.74 7.12 -0.80
N THR A 255 5.96 6.05 -0.62
CA THR A 255 6.01 5.29 0.62
C THR A 255 7.35 4.58 0.72
N PRO A 256 8.04 4.66 1.87
CA PRO A 256 9.34 4.05 2.06
C PRO A 256 9.30 2.53 1.92
N ILE A 257 10.22 2.00 1.14
CA ILE A 257 10.46 0.55 0.98
C ILE A 257 11.95 0.29 1.10
N CYS A 258 12.33 -0.72 1.86
CA CYS A 258 13.70 -1.25 1.90
C CYS A 258 13.72 -2.73 1.57
N VAL A 259 14.73 -3.14 0.80
CA VAL A 259 15.05 -4.53 0.50
C VAL A 259 16.37 -4.88 1.19
N PHE A 260 16.37 -5.98 1.88
CA PHE A 260 17.50 -6.51 2.62
C PHE A 260 17.88 -7.86 2.03
N GLU A 261 19.07 -7.97 1.50
CA GLU A 261 19.61 -9.20 0.94
C GLU A 261 20.76 -9.70 1.78
N ASN A 262 20.69 -10.93 2.26
CA ASN A 262 21.82 -11.62 2.87
C ASN A 262 22.29 -12.72 1.95
N ILE A 263 23.45 -12.52 1.33
CA ILE A 263 24.01 -13.44 0.33
C ILE A 263 24.37 -14.78 0.96
N LYS A 264 24.98 -14.78 2.16
CA LYS A 264 25.39 -15.99 2.86
C LYS A 264 24.22 -16.87 3.24
N LYS A 265 23.14 -16.25 3.74
CA LYS A 265 21.93 -16.97 4.19
C LYS A 265 20.90 -17.16 3.08
N LYS A 266 21.19 -16.65 1.87
CA LYS A 266 20.27 -16.71 0.72
C LYS A 266 18.87 -16.20 1.05
N SER A 267 18.80 -15.12 1.82
CA SER A 267 17.52 -14.49 2.20
C SER A 267 17.38 -13.12 1.56
N ILE A 268 16.16 -12.80 1.16
CA ILE A 268 15.76 -11.52 0.61
C ILE A 268 14.49 -11.12 1.33
N LEU A 269 14.52 -9.98 2.01
CA LEU A 269 13.39 -9.44 2.77
C LEU A 269 13.09 -8.04 2.31
N ALA A 270 11.83 -7.74 2.07
CA ALA A 270 11.36 -6.41 1.75
C ALA A 270 10.42 -5.92 2.83
N PHE A 271 10.65 -4.71 3.33
CA PHE A 271 9.78 -4.06 4.29
C PHE A 271 9.35 -2.69 3.83
N SER A 272 8.15 -2.34 4.18
CA SER A 272 7.61 -0.99 4.06
C SER A 272 7.02 -0.53 5.38
N SER A 273 7.11 0.76 5.64
CA SER A 273 6.47 1.41 6.77
C SER A 273 5.32 2.28 6.30
N ILE A 274 4.17 2.09 6.91
CA ILE A 274 2.99 2.91 6.69
C ILE A 274 2.47 3.51 7.97
N ILE A 275 1.62 4.49 7.81
CA ILE A 275 0.90 5.20 8.87
C ILE A 275 1.86 5.94 9.80
N GLY A 276 1.55 7.19 10.02
CA GLY A 276 2.28 8.06 10.92
C GLY A 276 3.41 8.85 10.26
N ARG A 277 3.97 9.73 11.05
CA ARG A 277 5.11 10.58 10.68
C ARG A 277 6.38 9.73 10.64
N SER A 278 7.34 10.14 9.85
CA SER A 278 8.69 9.54 9.81
C SER A 278 8.69 8.03 9.48
N LYS A 279 7.95 7.66 8.44
CA LYS A 279 7.86 6.27 7.95
C LYS A 279 9.24 5.65 7.70
N SER A 280 10.18 6.42 7.15
CA SER A 280 11.57 6.04 6.90
C SER A 280 12.35 5.74 8.18
N GLN A 281 12.12 6.47 9.26
CA GLN A 281 12.80 6.20 10.54
C GLN A 281 12.44 4.83 11.12
N HIS A 282 11.21 4.34 10.89
CA HIS A 282 10.85 2.99 11.33
C HIS A 282 11.63 1.90 10.58
N LEU A 283 11.90 2.11 9.28
CA LEU A 283 12.78 1.22 8.51
C LEU A 283 14.23 1.37 8.94
N LYS A 284 14.68 2.58 9.26
CA LYS A 284 16.01 2.83 9.77
C LYS A 284 16.25 2.10 11.10
N HIS A 285 15.26 2.05 11.99
CA HIS A 285 15.38 1.28 13.23
C HIS A 285 15.68 -0.20 12.99
N ILE A 286 15.13 -0.80 11.92
CA ILE A 286 15.45 -2.18 11.54
C ILE A 286 16.93 -2.31 11.19
N ILE A 287 17.49 -1.31 10.52
CA ILE A 287 18.90 -1.28 10.09
C ILE A 287 19.80 -1.06 11.30
N ASP A 288 19.51 -0.03 12.09
CA ASP A 288 20.36 0.42 13.22
C ASP A 288 20.47 -0.63 14.32
N TYR A 289 19.48 -1.49 14.50
CA TYR A 289 19.49 -2.53 15.53
C TYR A 289 20.20 -3.82 15.09
N GLU A 290 20.83 -3.84 13.92
CA GLU A 290 21.50 -5.04 13.38
C GLU A 290 20.63 -6.31 13.43
N ILE A 291 19.31 -6.12 13.47
CA ILE A 291 18.32 -7.16 13.71
C ILE A 291 18.34 -8.21 12.59
N PHE A 292 18.98 -7.86 11.46
CA PHE A 292 19.13 -8.72 10.29
C PHE A 292 20.27 -9.74 10.33
N ASN A 293 21.02 -9.81 11.40
CA ASN A 293 22.12 -10.79 11.49
C ASN A 293 21.63 -12.23 11.58
N GLY A 294 20.42 -12.43 12.03
CA GLY A 294 19.80 -13.72 12.19
C GLY A 294 19.14 -14.29 10.95
N HIS A 295 18.06 -13.73 10.50
CA HIS A 295 17.27 -14.15 9.33
C HIS A 295 16.57 -15.51 9.45
N ASP A 296 16.18 -15.88 10.63
CA ASP A 296 15.17 -16.91 10.78
C ASP A 296 13.78 -16.26 10.94
N ASP A 297 12.73 -17.06 10.78
CA ASP A 297 11.35 -16.58 10.86
C ASP A 297 11.02 -15.95 12.21
N LYS A 298 11.64 -16.43 13.28
CA LYS A 298 11.42 -15.95 14.64
C LYS A 298 12.01 -14.56 14.80
N GLU A 299 13.23 -14.33 14.33
CA GLU A 299 13.90 -13.03 14.42
C GLU A 299 13.16 -11.96 13.64
N VAL A 300 12.66 -12.26 12.43
CA VAL A 300 11.86 -11.32 11.65
C VAL A 300 10.57 -10.97 12.37
N ASN A 301 9.89 -11.93 12.99
CA ASN A 301 8.70 -11.66 13.78
C ASN A 301 9.02 -10.86 15.05
N ASP A 302 10.18 -11.05 15.66
CA ASP A 302 10.60 -10.27 16.82
C ASP A 302 10.87 -8.79 16.43
N ILE A 303 11.41 -8.56 15.23
CA ILE A 303 11.55 -7.20 14.68
C ILE A 303 10.20 -6.49 14.59
N LEU A 304 9.18 -7.18 14.10
CA LEU A 304 7.85 -6.58 13.95
C LEU A 304 7.21 -6.22 15.30
N LYS A 305 7.54 -6.96 16.35
CA LYS A 305 7.03 -6.75 17.71
C LYS A 305 7.82 -5.70 18.50
N PHE A 306 8.95 -5.27 18.00
CA PHE A 306 9.85 -4.36 18.71
C PHE A 306 9.17 -3.01 19.00
N SER A 307 9.49 -2.44 20.16
CA SER A 307 9.05 -1.09 20.53
C SER A 307 9.70 -0.05 19.62
N ARG A 308 8.90 0.82 19.06
CA ARG A 308 9.37 1.92 18.20
C ARG A 308 9.50 3.20 18.98
N HIS A 309 10.36 4.04 18.48
CA HIS A 309 10.53 5.40 19.00
C HIS A 309 10.76 6.36 17.83
N LEU A 310 10.53 7.64 18.09
CA LEU A 310 10.71 8.70 17.13
C LEU A 310 11.32 9.91 17.82
N PHE A 311 12.45 10.37 17.32
CA PHE A 311 13.04 11.63 17.74
C PHE A 311 12.37 12.78 17.00
N LEU A 312 11.89 13.75 17.73
CA LEU A 312 11.33 14.98 17.20
C LEU A 312 12.17 16.16 17.67
N THR A 313 12.35 17.11 16.79
CA THR A 313 13.00 18.41 17.09
C THR A 313 11.95 19.51 17.23
N ASN A 314 12.35 20.63 17.81
CA ASN A 314 11.54 21.84 18.01
C ASN A 314 10.21 21.62 18.78
N PRO A 315 10.25 21.35 20.10
CA PRO A 315 11.42 21.07 20.93
C PRO A 315 11.87 19.61 20.81
N ASP A 316 13.12 19.35 21.17
CA ASP A 316 13.67 17.99 21.20
C ASP A 316 12.90 17.12 22.18
N ARG A 317 12.37 16.02 21.68
CA ARG A 317 11.58 15.06 22.45
C ARG A 317 11.56 13.69 21.79
N ILE A 318 11.20 12.69 22.55
CA ILE A 318 11.08 11.30 22.09
C ILE A 318 9.63 10.87 22.22
N LEU A 319 9.03 10.38 21.12
CA LEU A 319 7.82 9.57 21.17
C LEU A 319 8.23 8.11 21.34
N TYR A 320 7.62 7.40 22.29
CA TYR A 320 8.02 6.05 22.64
C TYR A 320 6.81 5.13 22.86
N GLU A 321 6.80 3.97 22.20
CA GLU A 321 5.77 2.94 22.38
C GLU A 321 5.96 2.18 23.68
N SER A 322 5.39 2.68 24.77
CA SER A 322 5.58 2.11 26.11
C SER A 322 4.99 0.70 26.27
N LYS A 323 3.91 0.38 25.60
CA LYS A 323 3.25 -0.96 25.70
C LYS A 323 4.15 -2.11 25.25
N ARG A 324 5.12 -1.84 24.38
CA ARG A 324 6.10 -2.81 23.83
C ARG A 324 7.51 -2.52 24.30
N GLY A 325 7.65 -1.51 25.17
CA GLY A 325 8.94 -0.98 25.58
C GLY A 325 9.70 -1.91 26.51
N ARG A 326 11.01 -1.94 26.36
CA ARG A 326 11.96 -2.61 27.24
C ARG A 326 12.52 -1.60 28.24
N LYS A 327 12.76 -2.05 29.50
CA LYS A 327 13.31 -1.19 30.55
C LYS A 327 14.69 -0.61 30.20
N ASP A 328 15.54 -1.41 29.57
CA ASP A 328 16.87 -0.99 29.15
C ASP A 328 16.81 0.13 28.11
N GLN A 329 15.91 0.02 27.12
CA GLN A 329 15.69 1.05 26.12
C GLN A 329 15.12 2.34 26.73
N LEU A 330 14.16 2.22 27.63
CA LEU A 330 13.61 3.38 28.33
C LEU A 330 14.67 4.07 29.19
N ASN A 331 15.48 3.30 29.94
CA ASN A 331 16.57 3.85 30.73
C ASN A 331 17.61 4.57 29.87
N PHE A 332 17.91 4.04 28.68
CA PHE A 332 18.77 4.70 27.72
C PHE A 332 18.19 6.07 27.31
N PHE A 333 16.92 6.15 26.94
CA PHE A 333 16.30 7.41 26.56
C PHE A 333 16.23 8.42 27.72
N LEU A 334 15.95 7.94 28.93
CA LEU A 334 15.99 8.80 30.15
C LEU A 334 17.38 9.39 30.37
N SER A 335 18.44 8.63 30.07
CA SER A 335 19.81 9.13 30.19
C SER A 335 20.13 10.24 29.18
N MET A 336 19.42 10.33 28.07
CA MET A 336 19.57 11.40 27.08
C MET A 336 18.97 12.74 27.52
N LYS A 337 18.20 12.75 28.61
CA LYS A 337 17.54 13.95 29.20
C LYS A 337 16.54 14.66 28.27
N PHE A 338 16.05 14.00 27.22
CA PHE A 338 14.96 14.52 26.42
C PHE A 338 13.61 14.15 27.04
N PRO A 339 12.59 15.01 26.93
CA PRO A 339 11.22 14.64 27.29
C PRO A 339 10.75 13.42 26.51
N ILE A 340 10.20 12.43 27.23
CA ILE A 340 9.65 11.21 26.64
C ILE A 340 8.13 11.28 26.72
N TYR A 341 7.48 11.15 25.55
CA TYR A 341 6.05 11.06 25.43
C TYR A 341 5.66 9.62 25.08
N HIS A 342 4.86 9.02 25.94
CA HIS A 342 4.35 7.68 25.74
C HIS A 342 3.21 7.69 24.73
N VAL A 343 3.30 6.83 23.75
CA VAL A 343 2.29 6.63 22.72
C VAL A 343 1.90 5.16 22.61
N ASP A 344 0.70 4.90 22.13
CA ASP A 344 0.21 3.53 22.00
C ASP A 344 0.84 2.81 20.81
N GLN A 345 1.10 3.54 19.72
CA GLN A 345 1.56 2.95 18.46
C GLN A 345 2.33 3.99 17.62
N LEU A 346 3.42 3.55 17.00
CA LEU A 346 4.19 4.30 16.02
C LEU A 346 4.33 3.48 14.74
N GLY A 347 3.59 3.90 13.71
CA GLY A 347 3.63 3.28 12.39
C GLY A 347 3.18 1.81 12.36
N ILE A 348 3.19 1.24 11.18
CA ILE A 348 2.97 -0.18 10.91
C ILE A 348 4.01 -0.64 9.91
N LEU A 349 4.71 -1.73 10.19
CA LEU A 349 5.61 -2.37 9.26
C LEU A 349 4.90 -3.54 8.57
N THR A 350 5.18 -3.72 7.32
CA THR A 350 4.68 -4.85 6.55
C THR A 350 5.80 -5.35 5.66
N GLY A 351 5.93 -6.66 5.56
CA GLY A 351 7.04 -7.24 4.81
C GLY A 351 6.68 -8.50 4.05
N VAL A 352 7.50 -8.80 3.08
CA VAL A 352 7.47 -10.05 2.32
C VAL A 352 8.90 -10.43 1.95
N GLY A 353 9.17 -11.69 1.83
CA GLY A 353 10.50 -12.11 1.39
C GLY A 353 10.71 -13.60 1.39
N LYS A 354 11.95 -13.98 1.14
CA LYS A 354 12.40 -15.36 1.06
C LYS A 354 13.43 -15.63 2.16
N ILE A 355 13.13 -16.60 3.02
CA ILE A 355 14.04 -17.08 4.05
C ILE A 355 14.22 -18.59 3.84
N SER A 356 15.47 -19.08 3.82
CA SER A 356 15.77 -20.50 3.69
C SER A 356 14.96 -21.18 2.57
N SER A 357 14.88 -20.54 1.41
CA SER A 357 14.16 -21.02 0.22
C SER A 357 12.62 -20.98 0.30
N LYS A 358 12.03 -20.46 1.39
CA LYS A 358 10.58 -20.30 1.54
C LYS A 358 10.19 -18.84 1.47
N ASN A 359 9.22 -18.52 0.62
CA ASN A 359 8.62 -17.17 0.61
C ASN A 359 7.65 -17.03 1.79
N GLN A 360 7.69 -15.87 2.44
CA GLN A 360 6.91 -15.56 3.63
C GLN A 360 6.32 -14.16 3.56
N ILE A 361 5.21 -13.96 4.25
CA ILE A 361 4.59 -12.65 4.46
C ILE A 361 4.71 -12.33 5.96
N PHE A 362 5.15 -11.11 6.25
CA PHE A 362 5.32 -10.61 7.60
C PHE A 362 4.33 -9.48 7.86
N ILE A 363 3.47 -9.66 8.84
CA ILE A 363 2.45 -8.68 9.21
C ILE A 363 2.72 -8.24 10.64
N ASP A 364 2.83 -6.93 10.82
CA ASP A 364 2.92 -6.30 12.12
C ASP A 364 1.63 -6.55 12.92
N ASP A 365 1.76 -6.91 14.18
CA ASP A 365 0.63 -7.12 15.09
C ASP A 365 -0.13 -5.82 15.43
N ARG A 366 0.43 -4.66 15.07
CA ARG A 366 -0.26 -3.36 15.08
C ARG A 366 -1.27 -3.25 13.94
N SER A 367 -1.11 -4.06 12.90
CA SER A 367 -2.04 -4.12 11.77
C SER A 367 -3.22 -5.02 12.11
N LYS A 368 -4.41 -4.64 11.66
CA LYS A 368 -5.60 -5.51 11.66
C LYS A 368 -5.67 -6.41 10.42
N ALA A 369 -4.64 -6.40 9.59
CA ALA A 369 -4.61 -7.16 8.35
C ALA A 369 -4.72 -8.67 8.60
N LYS A 370 -5.47 -9.35 7.74
CA LYS A 370 -5.64 -10.80 7.76
C LYS A 370 -5.09 -11.40 6.46
N LEU A 371 -4.54 -12.60 6.55
CA LEU A 371 -4.10 -13.35 5.38
C LEU A 371 -5.28 -14.08 4.75
N TRP A 372 -5.28 -14.09 3.42
CA TRP A 372 -6.20 -14.87 2.62
C TRP A 372 -5.39 -15.77 1.66
N CYS A 373 -5.78 -17.03 1.55
CA CYS A 373 -5.08 -18.00 0.73
C CYS A 373 -6.00 -18.51 -0.38
N THR A 374 -5.54 -18.43 -1.64
CA THR A 374 -6.14 -19.20 -2.74
C THR A 374 -5.55 -20.60 -2.71
N LYS A 375 -6.42 -21.60 -2.75
CA LYS A 375 -5.99 -22.98 -3.01
C LYS A 375 -5.51 -23.15 -4.43
#